data_4bbad6a10ac41a5f57216cc75ce23dc1
#
_entry.id   4bbad6a10ac41a5f57216cc75ce23dc1
#
_cell.length_a   1.000
_cell.length_b   1.000
_cell.length_c   1.000
_cell.angle_alpha   90.00
_cell.angle_beta   90.00
_cell.angle_gamma   90.00
#
_symmetry.space_group_name_H-M   'P 1'
#
loop_
_entity.id
_entity.type
_entity.pdbx_description
1 polymer ?
#
loop_
_entity_poly.entity_id
_entity_poly.type
_entity_poly.pdbx_seq_one_letter_code
_entity_poly.pdbx_strand_id
1 'polypeptide(L)'
;MAKSTHSVGMNGLQWTRNQAMSHWLFWVMVPALLGPSAFGTALMFHQVHFSEIKEISHLTFVAMFPLYTAVTIASMVLSGWALDRIGTPRLIVFMYLPAVLAFLVFGLGQGTGGLVLGFALFGLTSGANSTLPNAFWAEFYGTASIGSIKAMAAAVMVLGSAIGPGLTGWGIDAGISLEAQYVAVAVYFSCASALLFLGVRKATQLLPPREA
;
A
#
# COMPACT_ATOMS: atom_id res chain seq x y z
N MET A 1 23.27 -25.03 -23.20
CA MET A 1 22.47 -23.79 -23.04
C MET A 1 22.13 -23.65 -21.57
N ALA A 2 22.66 -22.65 -20.89
CA ALA A 2 22.29 -22.37 -19.51
C ALA A 2 20.80 -21.98 -19.50
N LYS A 3 19.96 -22.74 -18.77
CA LYS A 3 18.57 -22.33 -18.49
C LYS A 3 18.62 -20.94 -17.86
N SER A 4 17.94 -19.95 -18.45
CA SER A 4 17.85 -18.64 -17.84
C SER A 4 17.18 -18.81 -16.46
N THR A 5 17.85 -18.36 -15.41
CA THR A 5 17.34 -18.41 -14.02
C THR A 5 16.23 -17.38 -13.76
N HIS A 6 15.79 -16.66 -14.79
CA HIS A 6 14.79 -15.58 -14.70
C HIS A 6 13.38 -16.12 -14.99
N SER A 7 12.46 -15.88 -14.06
CA SER A 7 11.03 -16.13 -14.30
C SER A 7 10.50 -15.14 -15.32
N VAL A 8 9.62 -15.61 -16.21
CA VAL A 8 8.97 -14.77 -17.22
C VAL A 8 7.69 -14.14 -16.66
N GLY A 9 7.34 -12.96 -17.18
CA GLY A 9 6.11 -12.23 -16.82
C GLY A 9 4.96 -12.50 -17.80
N MET A 10 4.04 -11.55 -17.88
CA MET A 10 2.89 -11.58 -18.79
C MET A 10 3.33 -11.88 -20.24
N ASN A 11 2.52 -12.68 -20.93
CA ASN A 11 2.77 -13.15 -22.31
C ASN A 11 4.08 -13.93 -22.47
N GLY A 12 4.64 -14.49 -21.39
CA GLY A 12 5.92 -15.21 -21.42
C GLY A 12 7.14 -14.31 -21.70
N LEU A 13 7.03 -13.00 -21.52
CA LEU A 13 8.06 -12.03 -21.84
C LEU A 13 8.83 -11.58 -20.59
N GLN A 14 10.08 -11.15 -20.82
CA GLN A 14 10.87 -10.38 -19.86
C GLN A 14 10.67 -8.89 -20.16
N TRP A 15 9.95 -8.20 -19.28
CA TRP A 15 9.60 -6.80 -19.48
C TRP A 15 10.78 -5.88 -19.11
N THR A 16 11.12 -4.97 -19.98
CA THR A 16 12.03 -3.86 -19.67
C THR A 16 11.29 -2.75 -18.92
N ARG A 17 12.05 -1.87 -18.26
CA ARG A 17 11.48 -0.69 -17.57
C ARG A 17 10.55 0.13 -18.47
N ASN A 18 10.99 0.44 -19.70
CA ASN A 18 10.22 1.29 -20.61
C ASN A 18 8.92 0.60 -21.06
N GLN A 19 8.97 -0.70 -21.34
CA GLN A 19 7.77 -1.49 -21.66
C GLN A 19 6.80 -1.52 -20.47
N ALA A 20 7.30 -1.73 -19.25
CA ALA A 20 6.46 -1.72 -18.05
C ALA A 20 5.76 -0.37 -17.86
N MET A 21 6.49 0.74 -18.02
CA MET A 21 5.91 2.10 -17.93
C MET A 21 4.89 2.39 -19.02
N SER A 22 5.05 1.81 -20.21
CA SER A 22 4.08 1.97 -21.31
C SER A 22 2.85 1.09 -21.15
N HIS A 23 2.87 0.13 -20.21
CA HIS A 23 1.78 -0.80 -20.00
C HIS A 23 0.79 -0.27 -18.96
N TRP A 24 -0.49 -0.33 -19.25
CA TRP A 24 -1.57 0.18 -18.39
C TRP A 24 -1.56 -0.36 -16.96
N LEU A 25 -1.11 -1.61 -16.74
CA LEU A 25 -1.09 -2.25 -15.43
C LEU A 25 -0.14 -1.56 -14.45
N PHE A 26 0.98 -0.97 -14.94
CA PHE A 26 1.87 -0.16 -14.11
C PHE A 26 1.10 1.04 -13.51
N TRP A 27 0.30 1.72 -14.32
CA TRP A 27 -0.47 2.88 -13.88
C TRP A 27 -1.64 2.53 -12.98
N VAL A 28 -2.20 1.32 -13.09
CA VAL A 28 -3.15 0.78 -12.11
C VAL A 28 -2.51 0.59 -10.74
N MET A 29 -1.22 0.24 -10.69
CA MET A 29 -0.47 0.11 -9.44
C MET A 29 -0.07 1.46 -8.82
N VAL A 30 0.02 2.54 -9.59
CA VAL A 30 0.47 3.86 -9.10
C VAL A 30 -0.37 4.39 -7.93
N PRO A 31 -1.72 4.44 -7.98
CA PRO A 31 -2.52 4.85 -6.83
C PRO A 31 -2.29 3.96 -5.61
N ALA A 32 -2.16 2.67 -5.83
CA ALA A 32 -1.92 1.69 -4.78
C ALA A 32 -0.57 1.92 -4.05
N LEU A 33 0.48 2.26 -4.77
CA LEU A 33 1.80 2.57 -4.21
C LEU A 33 1.86 3.95 -3.54
N LEU A 34 1.19 4.92 -4.15
CA LEU A 34 1.22 6.31 -3.69
C LEU A 34 0.46 6.48 -2.38
N GLY A 35 -0.70 5.82 -2.22
CA GLY A 35 -1.58 5.98 -1.07
C GLY A 35 -0.89 5.74 0.28
N PRO A 36 -0.32 4.54 0.55
CA PRO A 36 0.34 4.26 1.82
C PRO A 36 1.49 5.22 2.13
N SER A 37 2.27 5.59 1.10
CA SER A 37 3.39 6.51 1.25
C SER A 37 2.92 7.93 1.56
N ALA A 38 1.90 8.42 0.85
CA ALA A 38 1.37 9.77 1.06
C ALA A 38 0.66 9.89 2.41
N PHE A 39 -0.33 9.05 2.64
CA PHE A 39 -1.22 9.21 3.80
C PHE A 39 -0.62 8.65 5.10
N GLY A 40 0.25 7.62 4.99
CA GLY A 40 1.03 7.16 6.14
C GLY A 40 2.01 8.23 6.61
N THR A 41 2.73 8.89 5.68
CA THR A 41 3.62 10.00 6.02
C THR A 41 2.84 11.20 6.55
N ALA A 42 1.68 11.52 5.95
CA ALA A 42 0.83 12.60 6.43
C ALA A 42 0.31 12.37 7.86
N LEU A 43 -0.11 11.13 8.20
CA LEU A 43 -0.51 10.77 9.55
C LEU A 43 0.62 10.99 10.57
N MET A 44 1.84 10.54 10.24
CA MET A 44 2.99 10.72 11.12
C MET A 44 3.44 12.17 11.21
N PHE A 45 3.29 12.95 10.14
CA PHE A 45 3.69 14.34 10.11
C PHE A 45 2.73 15.21 10.94
N HIS A 46 1.43 14.94 10.90
CA HIS A 46 0.39 15.69 11.62
C HIS A 46 0.01 15.06 12.97
N GLN A 47 0.87 14.23 13.56
CA GLN A 47 0.60 13.47 14.80
C GLN A 47 0.24 14.37 16.00
N VAL A 48 0.83 15.57 16.11
CA VAL A 48 0.54 16.51 17.19
C VAL A 48 -0.89 17.05 17.04
N HIS A 49 -1.22 17.57 15.86
CA HIS A 49 -2.56 18.07 15.55
C HIS A 49 -3.63 16.97 15.69
N PHE A 50 -3.32 15.75 15.23
CA PHE A 50 -4.20 14.58 15.43
C PHE A 50 -4.46 14.32 16.92
N SER A 51 -3.42 14.39 17.75
CA SER A 51 -3.54 14.16 19.18
C SER A 51 -4.42 15.21 19.86
N GLU A 52 -4.27 16.48 19.45
CA GLU A 52 -5.07 17.60 19.96
C GLU A 52 -6.56 17.43 19.65
N ILE A 53 -6.91 17.17 18.37
CA ILE A 53 -8.32 17.02 17.96
C ILE A 53 -9.01 15.77 18.53
N LYS A 54 -8.22 14.73 18.86
CA LYS A 54 -8.73 13.49 19.48
C LYS A 54 -8.67 13.51 21.00
N GLU A 55 -8.25 14.62 21.61
CA GLU A 55 -8.13 14.80 23.06
C GLU A 55 -7.28 13.70 23.73
N ILE A 56 -6.23 13.26 23.03
CA ILE A 56 -5.28 12.27 23.54
C ILE A 56 -3.91 12.89 23.72
N SER A 57 -3.13 12.41 24.72
CA SER A 57 -1.77 12.90 24.87
C SER A 57 -0.90 12.48 23.68
N HIS A 58 -0.01 13.36 23.22
CA HIS A 58 0.97 13.02 22.19
C HIS A 58 1.83 11.80 22.59
N LEU A 59 2.12 11.64 23.87
CA LEU A 59 2.82 10.46 24.40
C LEU A 59 2.03 9.18 24.13
N THR A 60 0.69 9.21 24.29
CA THR A 60 -0.18 8.06 23.95
C THR A 60 -0.11 7.71 22.47
N PHE A 61 -0.07 8.72 21.59
CA PHE A 61 0.10 8.48 20.14
C PHE A 61 1.44 7.78 19.85
N VAL A 62 2.55 8.30 20.37
CA VAL A 62 3.89 7.75 20.17
C VAL A 62 4.02 6.34 20.76
N ALA A 63 3.33 6.07 21.89
CA ALA A 63 3.30 4.74 22.50
C ALA A 63 2.64 3.66 21.61
N MET A 64 1.96 4.03 20.51
CA MET A 64 1.42 3.08 19.53
C MET A 64 2.46 2.57 18.53
N PHE A 65 3.62 3.20 18.40
CA PHE A 65 4.64 2.79 17.43
C PHE A 65 5.17 1.36 17.64
N PRO A 66 5.43 0.89 18.87
CA PRO A 66 5.77 -0.51 19.11
C PRO A 66 4.67 -1.48 18.65
N LEU A 67 3.40 -1.17 18.93
CA LEU A 67 2.24 -1.96 18.47
C LEU A 67 2.20 -2.01 16.94
N TYR A 68 2.27 -0.84 16.30
CA TYR A 68 2.29 -0.72 14.84
C TYR A 68 3.42 -1.56 14.22
N THR A 69 4.63 -1.47 14.78
CA THR A 69 5.80 -2.20 14.30
C THR A 69 5.62 -3.71 14.48
N ALA A 70 5.15 -4.15 15.63
CA ALA A 70 4.90 -5.58 15.90
C ALA A 70 3.86 -6.16 14.93
N VAL A 71 2.74 -5.47 14.72
CA VAL A 71 1.71 -5.87 13.77
C VAL A 71 2.23 -5.84 12.33
N THR A 72 3.04 -4.85 11.96
CA THR A 72 3.67 -4.77 10.63
C THR A 72 4.56 -5.99 10.36
N ILE A 73 5.43 -6.36 11.31
CA ILE A 73 6.30 -7.52 11.18
C ILE A 73 5.47 -8.82 11.08
N ALA A 74 4.49 -9.00 11.95
CA ALA A 74 3.61 -10.15 11.89
C ALA A 74 2.86 -10.25 10.56
N SER A 75 2.31 -9.14 10.08
CA SER A 75 1.61 -9.05 8.79
C SER A 75 2.54 -9.33 7.61
N MET A 76 3.79 -8.87 7.65
CA MET A 76 4.78 -9.16 6.61
C MET A 76 5.05 -10.66 6.49
N VAL A 77 5.25 -11.35 7.62
CA VAL A 77 5.47 -12.80 7.64
C VAL A 77 4.22 -13.55 7.18
N LEU A 78 3.04 -13.19 7.70
CA LEU A 78 1.77 -13.81 7.31
C LEU A 78 1.44 -13.59 5.84
N SER A 79 1.74 -12.40 5.31
CA SER A 79 1.55 -12.09 3.88
C SER A 79 2.46 -12.92 3.00
N GLY A 80 3.72 -13.17 3.42
CA GLY A 80 4.63 -14.07 2.70
C GLY A 80 4.08 -15.51 2.68
N TRP A 81 3.69 -16.04 3.84
CA TRP A 81 3.09 -17.37 3.92
C TRP A 81 1.79 -17.51 3.12
N ALA A 82 0.93 -16.48 3.17
CA ALA A 82 -0.31 -16.47 2.40
C ALA A 82 -0.04 -16.38 0.90
N LEU A 83 1.00 -15.63 0.50
CA LEU A 83 1.43 -15.51 -0.89
C LEU A 83 1.80 -16.86 -1.51
N ASP A 84 2.54 -17.70 -0.76
CA ASP A 84 2.94 -19.02 -1.22
C ASP A 84 1.74 -19.97 -1.42
N ARG A 85 0.66 -19.77 -0.64
CA ARG A 85 -0.54 -20.63 -0.69
C ARG A 85 -1.62 -20.13 -1.64
N ILE A 86 -1.87 -18.84 -1.67
CA ILE A 86 -3.02 -18.22 -2.35
C ILE A 86 -2.61 -17.61 -3.69
N GLY A 87 -1.36 -17.12 -3.78
CA GLY A 87 -0.78 -16.45 -4.93
C GLY A 87 -1.05 -14.94 -4.97
N THR A 88 -0.18 -14.21 -5.67
CA THR A 88 -0.18 -12.75 -5.77
C THR A 88 -1.50 -12.16 -6.28
N PRO A 89 -2.11 -12.67 -7.38
CA PRO A 89 -3.27 -12.02 -7.98
C PRO A 89 -4.49 -11.96 -7.06
N ARG A 90 -4.63 -12.93 -6.15
CA ARG A 90 -5.76 -12.97 -5.21
C ARG A 90 -5.51 -12.13 -3.97
N LEU A 91 -4.28 -12.08 -3.49
CA LEU A 91 -3.95 -11.38 -2.25
C LEU A 91 -3.82 -9.87 -2.44
N ILE A 92 -3.17 -9.44 -3.52
CA ILE A 92 -2.84 -8.03 -3.72
C ILE A 92 -4.07 -7.12 -3.78
N VAL A 93 -5.19 -7.64 -4.24
CA VAL A 93 -6.46 -6.88 -4.34
C VAL A 93 -7.08 -6.56 -2.99
N PHE A 94 -6.75 -7.32 -1.95
CA PHE A 94 -7.29 -7.15 -0.61
C PHE A 94 -6.33 -6.42 0.34
N MET A 95 -5.10 -6.13 -0.09
CA MET A 95 -4.05 -5.62 0.80
C MET A 95 -4.36 -4.25 1.42
N TYR A 96 -5.27 -3.48 0.82
CA TYR A 96 -5.66 -2.16 1.34
C TYR A 96 -6.98 -2.13 2.12
N LEU A 97 -7.69 -3.25 2.23
CA LEU A 97 -8.90 -3.30 3.07
C LEU A 97 -8.62 -2.91 4.54
N PRO A 98 -7.53 -3.37 5.17
CA PRO A 98 -7.21 -2.89 6.51
C PRO A 98 -6.90 -1.38 6.55
N ALA A 99 -6.32 -0.77 5.49
CA ALA A 99 -6.11 0.67 5.43
C ALA A 99 -7.43 1.45 5.35
N VAL A 100 -8.41 0.95 4.57
CA VAL A 100 -9.76 1.56 4.52
C VAL A 100 -10.33 1.64 5.95
N LEU A 101 -10.30 0.53 6.67
CA LEU A 101 -10.79 0.48 8.05
C LEU A 101 -9.95 1.34 8.99
N ALA A 102 -8.63 1.34 8.84
CA ALA A 102 -7.72 2.14 9.67
C ALA A 102 -8.05 3.63 9.55
N PHE A 103 -8.18 4.15 8.33
CA PHE A 103 -8.46 5.56 8.11
C PHE A 103 -9.90 5.94 8.48
N LEU A 104 -10.87 5.04 8.37
CA LEU A 104 -12.21 5.24 8.95
C LEU A 104 -12.13 5.34 10.47
N VAL A 105 -11.34 4.50 11.11
CA VAL A 105 -11.15 4.53 12.57
C VAL A 105 -10.38 5.79 13.00
N PHE A 106 -9.35 6.22 12.27
CA PHE A 106 -8.66 7.47 12.56
C PHE A 106 -9.58 8.70 12.38
N GLY A 107 -10.47 8.68 11.39
CA GLY A 107 -11.45 9.76 11.20
C GLY A 107 -12.56 9.74 12.24
N LEU A 108 -13.24 8.62 12.42
CA LEU A 108 -14.48 8.53 13.18
C LEU A 108 -14.31 8.03 14.63
N GLY A 109 -13.22 7.28 14.90
CA GLY A 109 -12.94 6.72 16.22
C GLY A 109 -12.52 7.77 17.22
N GLN A 110 -12.77 7.51 18.49
CA GLN A 110 -12.44 8.38 19.61
C GLN A 110 -11.55 7.68 20.64
N GLY A 111 -10.78 8.48 21.36
CA GLY A 111 -9.96 8.01 22.47
C GLY A 111 -8.88 7.00 22.12
N THR A 112 -8.26 6.43 23.12
CA THR A 112 -7.14 5.48 22.98
C THR A 112 -7.54 4.18 22.27
N GLY A 113 -8.78 3.69 22.44
CA GLY A 113 -9.24 2.46 21.81
C GLY A 113 -9.29 2.59 20.28
N GLY A 114 -9.79 3.71 19.76
CA GLY A 114 -9.76 4.01 18.33
C GLY A 114 -8.33 4.10 17.79
N LEU A 115 -7.42 4.72 18.55
CA LEU A 115 -6.01 4.83 18.19
C LEU A 115 -5.33 3.45 18.08
N VAL A 116 -5.51 2.59 19.07
CA VAL A 116 -4.98 1.21 19.07
C VAL A 116 -5.47 0.42 17.87
N LEU A 117 -6.79 0.45 17.61
CA LEU A 117 -7.38 -0.27 16.48
C LEU A 117 -6.88 0.30 15.13
N GLY A 118 -6.83 1.63 15.00
CA GLY A 118 -6.33 2.28 13.80
C GLY A 118 -4.89 1.90 13.47
N PHE A 119 -3.99 1.94 14.47
CA PHE A 119 -2.58 1.54 14.28
C PHE A 119 -2.42 0.04 14.01
N ALA A 120 -3.20 -0.83 14.64
CA ALA A 120 -3.18 -2.25 14.35
C ALA A 120 -3.60 -2.53 12.89
N LEU A 121 -4.71 -1.95 12.43
CA LEU A 121 -5.17 -2.09 11.05
C LEU A 121 -4.18 -1.49 10.04
N PHE A 122 -3.61 -0.32 10.36
CA PHE A 122 -2.60 0.29 9.50
C PHE A 122 -1.31 -0.53 9.43
N GLY A 123 -0.90 -1.16 10.54
CA GLY A 123 0.21 -2.11 10.59
C GLY A 123 0.00 -3.32 9.70
N LEU A 124 -1.23 -3.87 9.66
CA LEU A 124 -1.57 -4.97 8.75
C LEU A 124 -1.34 -4.57 7.28
N THR A 125 -1.80 -3.38 6.88
CA THR A 125 -1.57 -2.87 5.53
C THR A 125 -0.08 -2.66 5.25
N SER A 126 0.67 -2.09 6.19
CA SER A 126 2.09 -1.79 6.00
C SER A 126 2.92 -3.06 5.81
N GLY A 127 2.62 -4.13 6.56
CA GLY A 127 3.27 -5.42 6.39
C GLY A 127 2.94 -6.08 5.04
N ALA A 128 1.67 -6.09 4.64
CA ALA A 128 1.25 -6.59 3.34
C ALA A 128 1.90 -5.79 2.19
N ASN A 129 1.94 -4.46 2.31
CA ASN A 129 2.54 -3.56 1.32
C ASN A 129 4.07 -3.73 1.19
N SER A 130 4.75 -4.26 2.20
CA SER A 130 6.17 -4.59 2.12
C SER A 130 6.46 -5.86 1.33
N THR A 131 5.50 -6.76 1.20
CA THR A 131 5.66 -8.09 0.59
C THR A 131 4.98 -8.22 -0.77
N LEU A 132 3.69 -7.91 -0.85
CA LEU A 132 2.86 -8.23 -2.02
C LEU A 132 3.25 -7.49 -3.30
N PRO A 133 3.60 -6.17 -3.29
CA PRO A 133 4.06 -5.49 -4.50
C PRO A 133 5.36 -6.07 -5.06
N ASN A 134 6.25 -6.58 -4.20
CA ASN A 134 7.49 -7.20 -4.65
C ASN A 134 7.23 -8.47 -5.47
N ALA A 135 6.30 -9.32 -5.01
CA ALA A 135 5.86 -10.50 -5.72
C ALA A 135 5.10 -10.14 -7.01
N PHE A 136 4.26 -9.11 -6.96
CA PHE A 136 3.54 -8.61 -8.12
C PHE A 136 4.49 -8.22 -9.27
N TRP A 137 5.54 -7.45 -9.01
CA TRP A 137 6.49 -7.07 -10.04
C TRP A 137 7.20 -8.27 -10.64
N ALA A 138 7.59 -9.25 -9.82
CA ALA A 138 8.26 -10.45 -10.29
C ALA A 138 7.34 -11.33 -11.15
N GLU A 139 6.08 -11.54 -10.73
CA GLU A 139 5.12 -12.41 -11.40
C GLU A 139 4.59 -11.80 -12.70
N PHE A 140 4.25 -10.51 -12.71
CA PHE A 140 3.63 -9.88 -13.88
C PHE A 140 4.64 -9.36 -14.91
N TYR A 141 5.83 -8.93 -14.49
CA TYR A 141 6.80 -8.32 -15.41
C TYR A 141 8.08 -9.17 -15.61
N GLY A 142 8.21 -10.28 -14.88
CA GLY A 142 9.41 -11.10 -14.92
C GLY A 142 10.57 -10.51 -14.11
N THR A 143 11.66 -11.28 -14.01
CA THR A 143 12.76 -10.94 -13.08
C THR A 143 14.01 -10.35 -13.73
N ALA A 144 14.12 -10.36 -15.07
CA ALA A 144 15.33 -9.89 -15.75
C ALA A 144 15.64 -8.38 -15.52
N SER A 145 14.61 -7.54 -15.48
CA SER A 145 14.76 -6.09 -15.25
C SER A 145 14.05 -5.60 -13.98
N ILE A 146 13.80 -6.50 -13.03
CA ILE A 146 12.97 -6.22 -11.84
C ILE A 146 13.52 -5.05 -11.00
N GLY A 147 14.83 -4.91 -10.90
CA GLY A 147 15.46 -3.82 -10.15
C GLY A 147 15.08 -2.45 -10.70
N SER A 148 15.10 -2.28 -12.02
CA SER A 148 14.75 -1.00 -12.66
C SER A 148 13.24 -0.70 -12.60
N ILE A 149 12.38 -1.71 -12.66
CA ILE A 149 10.92 -1.57 -12.51
C ILE A 149 10.58 -1.19 -11.06
N LYS A 150 11.19 -1.85 -10.08
CA LYS A 150 11.02 -1.53 -8.65
C LYS A 150 11.56 -0.14 -8.29
N ALA A 151 12.64 0.31 -8.95
CA ALA A 151 13.14 1.67 -8.77
C ALA A 151 12.10 2.74 -9.20
N MET A 152 11.36 2.50 -10.28
CA MET A 152 10.25 3.37 -10.69
C MET A 152 9.09 3.34 -9.68
N ALA A 153 8.73 2.16 -9.20
CA ALA A 153 7.72 2.04 -8.13
C ALA A 153 8.15 2.79 -6.86
N ALA A 154 9.42 2.68 -6.48
CA ALA A 154 9.98 3.42 -5.33
C ALA A 154 9.94 4.93 -5.55
N ALA A 155 10.20 5.42 -6.78
CA ALA A 155 10.09 6.86 -7.10
C ALA A 155 8.65 7.38 -6.91
N VAL A 156 7.64 6.59 -7.29
CA VAL A 156 6.22 6.91 -7.02
C VAL A 156 5.95 7.00 -5.52
N MET A 157 6.48 6.06 -4.73
CA MET A 157 6.31 6.06 -3.28
C MET A 157 6.98 7.28 -2.63
N VAL A 158 8.19 7.65 -3.07
CA VAL A 158 8.88 8.86 -2.60
C VAL A 158 8.10 10.12 -2.94
N LEU A 159 7.57 10.21 -4.16
CA LEU A 159 6.70 11.31 -4.55
C LEU A 159 5.46 11.39 -3.66
N GLY A 160 4.82 10.26 -3.36
CA GLY A 160 3.69 10.18 -2.43
C GLY A 160 4.04 10.74 -1.05
N SER A 161 5.16 10.30 -0.47
CA SER A 161 5.60 10.76 0.86
C SER A 161 5.93 12.26 0.90
N ALA A 162 6.35 12.84 -0.22
CA ALA A 162 6.59 14.28 -0.33
C ALA A 162 5.29 15.10 -0.44
N ILE A 163 4.30 14.60 -1.19
CA ILE A 163 3.06 15.33 -1.47
C ILE A 163 2.05 15.18 -0.30
N GLY A 164 1.99 14.02 0.33
CA GLY A 164 0.94 13.68 1.31
C GLY A 164 0.82 14.68 2.46
N PRO A 165 1.90 15.00 3.20
CA PRO A 165 1.84 15.98 4.28
C PRO A 165 1.40 17.37 3.82
N GLY A 166 1.88 17.81 2.64
CA GLY A 166 1.52 19.11 2.07
C GLY A 166 0.04 19.18 1.71
N LEU A 167 -0.54 18.15 1.10
CA LEU A 167 -1.97 18.09 0.79
C LEU A 167 -2.82 18.10 2.06
N THR A 168 -2.42 17.34 3.08
CA THR A 168 -3.12 17.31 4.36
C THR A 168 -3.04 18.67 5.06
N GLY A 169 -1.87 19.30 5.11
CA GLY A 169 -1.69 20.63 5.67
C GLY A 169 -2.52 21.69 4.94
N TRP A 170 -2.50 21.69 3.62
CA TRP A 170 -3.35 22.56 2.82
C TRP A 170 -4.86 22.37 3.11
N GLY A 171 -5.29 21.11 3.29
CA GLY A 171 -6.66 20.81 3.68
C GLY A 171 -7.03 21.41 5.05
N ILE A 172 -6.13 21.32 6.03
CA ILE A 172 -6.31 21.94 7.35
C ILE A 172 -6.42 23.46 7.23
N ASP A 173 -5.52 24.09 6.47
CA ASP A 173 -5.52 25.55 6.24
C ASP A 173 -6.79 26.03 5.51
N ALA A 174 -7.35 25.16 4.64
CA ALA A 174 -8.62 25.40 3.96
C ALA A 174 -9.86 25.14 4.84
N GLY A 175 -9.68 24.80 6.11
CA GLY A 175 -10.76 24.54 7.06
C GLY A 175 -11.40 23.16 6.95
N ILE A 176 -10.78 22.23 6.24
CA ILE A 176 -11.23 20.83 6.16
C ILE A 176 -10.66 20.08 7.37
N SER A 177 -11.52 19.58 8.24
CA SER A 177 -11.07 18.86 9.43
C SER A 177 -10.25 17.63 9.08
N LEU A 178 -9.28 17.27 9.92
CA LEU A 178 -8.42 16.11 9.70
C LEU A 178 -9.24 14.81 9.67
N GLU A 179 -10.32 14.74 10.46
CA GLU A 179 -11.25 13.60 10.45
C GLU A 179 -11.91 13.42 9.09
N ALA A 180 -12.41 14.50 8.48
CA ALA A 180 -13.02 14.47 7.16
C ALA A 180 -11.99 14.05 6.09
N GLN A 181 -10.74 14.53 6.21
CA GLN A 181 -9.65 14.13 5.33
C GLN A 181 -9.36 12.63 5.45
N TYR A 182 -9.35 12.05 6.66
CA TYR A 182 -9.12 10.61 6.84
C TYR A 182 -10.26 9.76 6.28
N VAL A 183 -11.51 10.22 6.39
CA VAL A 183 -12.64 9.55 5.68
C VAL A 183 -12.43 9.60 4.16
N ALA A 184 -11.98 10.73 3.62
CA ALA A 184 -11.66 10.84 2.20
C ALA A 184 -10.50 9.90 1.80
N VAL A 185 -9.50 9.72 2.65
CA VAL A 185 -8.40 8.75 2.46
C VAL A 185 -8.93 7.31 2.45
N ALA A 186 -9.90 6.98 3.31
CA ALA A 186 -10.55 5.65 3.27
C ALA A 186 -11.29 5.42 1.94
N VAL A 187 -11.97 6.44 1.41
CA VAL A 187 -12.57 6.38 0.06
C VAL A 187 -11.49 6.18 -1.01
N TYR A 188 -10.38 6.91 -0.92
CA TYR A 188 -9.25 6.72 -1.83
C TYR A 188 -8.74 5.27 -1.84
N PHE A 189 -8.50 4.66 -0.67
CA PHE A 189 -8.05 3.27 -0.59
C PHE A 189 -9.10 2.29 -1.11
N SER A 190 -10.38 2.58 -0.92
CA SER A 190 -11.48 1.78 -1.50
C SER A 190 -11.45 1.82 -3.02
N CYS A 191 -11.29 3.01 -3.61
CA CYS A 191 -11.15 3.20 -5.06
C CYS A 191 -9.88 2.52 -5.59
N ALA A 192 -8.75 2.66 -4.91
CA ALA A 192 -7.49 2.01 -5.28
C ALA A 192 -7.60 0.48 -5.24
N SER A 193 -8.29 -0.09 -4.23
CA SER A 193 -8.58 -1.52 -4.14
C SER A 193 -9.46 -2.00 -5.29
N ALA A 194 -10.51 -1.26 -5.62
CA ALA A 194 -11.39 -1.59 -6.75
C ALA A 194 -10.63 -1.53 -8.09
N LEU A 195 -9.80 -0.52 -8.28
CA LEU A 195 -8.96 -0.38 -9.48
C LEU A 195 -7.96 -1.54 -9.60
N LEU A 196 -7.32 -1.92 -8.49
CA LEU A 196 -6.43 -3.10 -8.43
C LEU A 196 -7.18 -4.38 -8.76
N PHE A 197 -8.37 -4.58 -8.18
CA PHE A 197 -9.18 -5.76 -8.45
C PHE A 197 -9.49 -5.92 -9.94
N LEU A 198 -9.96 -4.85 -10.58
CA LEU A 198 -10.27 -4.85 -12.01
C LEU A 198 -9.02 -5.05 -12.87
N GLY A 199 -7.96 -4.34 -12.54
CA GLY A 199 -6.71 -4.40 -13.29
C GLY A 199 -6.02 -5.75 -13.17
N VAL A 200 -5.84 -6.26 -11.96
CA VAL A 200 -5.18 -7.54 -11.73
C VAL A 200 -5.99 -8.70 -12.32
N ARG A 201 -7.33 -8.69 -12.18
CA ARG A 201 -8.20 -9.70 -12.80
C ARG A 201 -7.99 -9.77 -14.32
N LYS A 202 -7.90 -8.63 -14.99
CA LYS A 202 -7.62 -8.55 -16.43
C LYS A 202 -6.20 -9.02 -16.76
N ALA A 203 -5.21 -8.58 -16.01
CA ALA A 203 -3.81 -8.90 -16.24
C ALA A 203 -3.48 -10.38 -15.96
N THR A 204 -4.19 -11.04 -15.03
CA THR A 204 -4.00 -12.46 -14.72
C THR A 204 -4.24 -13.36 -15.93
N GLN A 205 -5.09 -12.94 -16.87
CA GLN A 205 -5.33 -13.68 -18.12
C GLN A 205 -4.11 -13.68 -19.05
N LEU A 206 -3.16 -12.77 -18.82
CA LEU A 206 -1.93 -12.65 -19.62
C LEU A 206 -0.74 -13.43 -19.00
N LEU A 207 -0.93 -13.99 -17.81
CA LEU A 207 0.12 -14.78 -17.17
C LEU A 207 0.26 -16.15 -17.84
N PRO A 208 1.49 -16.68 -17.97
CA PRO A 208 1.71 -18.03 -18.48
C PRO A 208 1.03 -19.05 -17.53
N PRO A 209 0.62 -20.22 -18.07
CA PRO A 209 0.12 -21.29 -17.23
C PRO A 209 1.15 -21.67 -16.16
N ARG A 210 0.71 -21.83 -14.92
CA ARG A 210 1.61 -22.35 -13.88
C ARG A 210 1.96 -23.78 -14.20
N GLU A 211 3.25 -24.09 -14.32
CA GLU A 211 3.71 -25.47 -14.37
C GLU A 211 3.31 -26.13 -13.04
N ALA A 212 2.58 -27.26 -13.13
CA ALA A 212 2.08 -28.02 -12.00
C ALA A 212 3.21 -28.76 -11.28
#